data_e0ed55684cdd7e9ada5b047e7d9ae23a
#
_entry.id   e0ed55684cdd7e9ada5b047e7d9ae23a
#
_cell.length_a   1.000
_cell.length_b   1.000
_cell.length_c   1.000
_cell.angle_alpha   90.00
_cell.angle_beta   90.00
_cell.angle_gamma   90.00
#
_symmetry.space_group_name_H-M   'P 1'
#
loop_
_entity.id
_entity.type
_entity.pdbx_description
1 polymer ?
#
loop_
_entity_poly.entity_id
_entity_poly.type
_entity_poly.pdbx_seq_one_letter_code
_entity_poly.pdbx_strand_id
1 'polypeptide(L)'
;LMVTIVVAMMETSVSAGSVLYQVFAQIVFGVGIGAVLALVVLFFLRRFQFDTSGFDLVFMLAVAILSYVVPTMIGGNGYLSAYIAGIILGNAELSNKKNLVHFFDGVTGLMQLLVFFILGMLCTPTKLIGVLLPALGISIFLTFIARPLVVGVLLTPFRAKFSQQLLISWAGLRGATSAIFAITAVASMEAAGSVTLKYDLFHLVFCIVLFSIALQGTFLPWVSKKLHMIDDSQNVLKTFTDYTDEEIIQTLHLPIHANHA
;
A
#
# COMPACT_ATOMS: atom_id res chain seq x y z
N LEU A 1 5.02 -9.68 7.62
CA LEU A 1 5.47 -11.08 7.50
C LEU A 1 6.99 -11.18 7.43
N MET A 2 7.68 -10.65 6.42
CA MET A 2 9.15 -10.76 6.28
C MET A 2 9.89 -10.17 7.48
N VAL A 3 9.50 -9.01 8.00
CA VAL A 3 10.14 -8.39 9.16
C VAL A 3 9.99 -9.26 10.41
N THR A 4 8.80 -9.81 10.64
CA THR A 4 8.56 -10.72 11.79
C THR A 4 9.36 -12.02 11.68
N ILE A 5 9.54 -12.54 10.47
CA ILE A 5 10.41 -13.71 10.24
C ILE A 5 11.87 -13.39 10.58
N VAL A 6 12.38 -12.26 10.06
CA VAL A 6 13.76 -11.85 10.30
C VAL A 6 14.02 -11.62 11.79
N VAL A 7 13.11 -10.96 12.49
CA VAL A 7 13.20 -10.74 13.95
C VAL A 7 13.18 -12.08 14.69
N ALA A 8 12.27 -13.00 14.35
CA ALA A 8 12.20 -14.32 14.96
C ALA A 8 13.46 -15.15 14.70
N MET A 9 14.10 -15.01 13.53
CA MET A 9 15.37 -15.70 13.23
C MET A 9 16.58 -15.12 14.00
N MET A 10 16.48 -13.88 14.48
CA MET A 10 17.53 -13.24 15.28
C MET A 10 17.47 -13.66 16.78
N GLU A 11 16.33 -14.14 17.24
CA GLU A 11 16.20 -14.73 18.57
C GLU A 11 16.89 -16.11 18.57
N THR A 12 18.00 -16.21 19.29
CA THR A 12 18.94 -17.35 19.29
C THR A 12 18.39 -18.70 19.75
N SER A 13 17.12 -18.80 20.14
CA SER A 13 16.50 -20.01 20.69
C SER A 13 15.30 -20.54 19.88
N VAL A 14 15.04 -19.99 18.70
CA VAL A 14 13.81 -20.34 17.96
C VAL A 14 14.06 -21.49 16.98
N SER A 15 13.35 -22.60 17.16
CA SER A 15 13.38 -23.72 16.22
C SER A 15 12.78 -23.32 14.86
N ALA A 16 13.37 -23.79 13.77
CA ALA A 16 12.82 -23.55 12.42
C ALA A 16 11.33 -23.92 12.29
N GLY A 17 10.88 -24.93 13.04
CA GLY A 17 9.48 -25.33 13.11
C GLY A 17 8.56 -24.28 13.75
N SER A 18 9.01 -23.56 14.78
CA SER A 18 8.21 -22.51 15.41
C SER A 18 8.11 -21.26 14.54
N VAL A 19 9.15 -20.92 13.79
CA VAL A 19 9.11 -19.83 12.80
C VAL A 19 8.11 -20.14 11.69
N LEU A 20 8.15 -21.37 11.16
CA LEU A 20 7.21 -21.81 10.13
C LEU A 20 5.77 -21.78 10.62
N TYR A 21 5.53 -22.23 11.85
CA TYR A 21 4.20 -22.18 12.48
C TYR A 21 3.72 -20.73 12.66
N GLN A 22 4.57 -19.83 13.14
CA GLN A 22 4.21 -18.39 13.28
C GLN A 22 3.86 -17.76 11.94
N VAL A 23 4.63 -18.04 10.88
CA VAL A 23 4.34 -17.53 9.53
C VAL A 23 3.00 -18.06 9.04
N PHE A 24 2.77 -19.36 9.19
CA PHE A 24 1.52 -20.00 8.79
C PHE A 24 0.33 -19.44 9.59
N ALA A 25 0.45 -19.30 10.90
CA ALA A 25 -0.57 -18.73 11.76
C ALA A 25 -0.88 -17.28 11.38
N GLN A 26 0.12 -16.44 11.11
CA GLN A 26 -0.06 -15.05 10.67
C GLN A 26 -0.84 -14.98 9.35
N ILE A 27 -0.56 -15.88 8.41
CA ILE A 27 -1.28 -15.92 7.12
C ILE A 27 -2.72 -16.39 7.34
N VAL A 28 -2.92 -17.52 8.01
CA VAL A 28 -4.24 -18.13 8.20
C VAL A 28 -5.16 -17.21 9.00
N PHE A 29 -4.70 -16.68 10.14
CA PHE A 29 -5.51 -15.75 10.94
C PHE A 29 -5.69 -14.41 10.24
N GLY A 30 -4.67 -13.90 9.53
CA GLY A 30 -4.78 -12.67 8.76
C GLY A 30 -5.85 -12.79 7.66
N VAL A 31 -5.76 -13.79 6.81
CA VAL A 31 -6.72 -14.01 5.71
C VAL A 31 -8.09 -14.39 6.25
N GLY A 32 -8.16 -15.34 7.19
CA GLY A 32 -9.42 -15.85 7.72
C GLY A 32 -10.24 -14.77 8.43
N ILE A 33 -9.63 -14.04 9.36
CA ILE A 33 -10.33 -12.98 10.10
C ILE A 33 -10.70 -11.83 9.18
N GLY A 34 -9.82 -11.42 8.26
CA GLY A 34 -10.11 -10.38 7.26
C GLY A 34 -11.31 -10.75 6.38
N ALA A 35 -11.37 -11.99 5.91
CA ALA A 35 -12.47 -12.47 5.11
C ALA A 35 -13.79 -12.54 5.92
N VAL A 36 -13.76 -13.07 7.13
CA VAL A 36 -14.93 -13.18 8.00
C VAL A 36 -15.48 -11.78 8.34
N LEU A 37 -14.61 -10.84 8.76
CA LEU A 37 -15.01 -9.46 9.03
C LEU A 37 -15.65 -8.80 7.81
N ALA A 38 -15.04 -8.93 6.65
CA ALA A 38 -15.58 -8.37 5.42
C ALA A 38 -16.95 -8.95 5.07
N LEU A 39 -17.14 -10.26 5.20
CA LEU A 39 -18.44 -10.93 4.92
C LEU A 39 -19.50 -10.49 5.92
N VAL A 40 -19.17 -10.38 7.21
CA VAL A 40 -20.09 -9.87 8.25
C VAL A 40 -20.52 -8.44 7.94
N VAL A 41 -19.55 -7.58 7.58
CA VAL A 41 -19.84 -6.19 7.21
C VAL A 41 -20.69 -6.11 5.95
N LEU A 42 -20.41 -6.92 4.92
CA LEU A 42 -21.25 -6.98 3.73
C LEU A 42 -22.66 -7.44 4.02
N PHE A 43 -22.82 -8.47 4.85
CA PHE A 43 -24.14 -8.92 5.29
C PHE A 43 -24.89 -7.81 6.00
N PHE A 44 -24.20 -7.08 6.90
CA PHE A 44 -24.78 -5.96 7.63
C PHE A 44 -25.21 -4.82 6.69
N LEU A 45 -24.32 -4.38 5.78
CA LEU A 45 -24.60 -3.30 4.84
C LEU A 45 -25.72 -3.63 3.84
N ARG A 46 -25.85 -4.91 3.45
CA ARG A 46 -26.97 -5.36 2.60
C ARG A 46 -28.31 -5.40 3.33
N ARG A 47 -28.27 -5.61 4.64
CA ARG A 47 -29.50 -5.72 5.46
C ARG A 47 -29.96 -4.38 6.01
N PHE A 48 -29.03 -3.49 6.32
CA PHE A 48 -29.31 -2.19 6.92
C PHE A 48 -28.77 -1.08 6.01
N GLN A 49 -29.67 -0.18 5.62
CA GLN A 49 -29.29 1.04 4.91
C GLN A 49 -29.18 2.16 5.93
N PHE A 50 -28.09 2.93 5.87
CA PHE A 50 -27.92 4.10 6.71
C PHE A 50 -28.61 5.29 6.06
N ASP A 51 -29.64 5.83 6.72
CA ASP A 51 -30.34 7.02 6.24
C ASP A 51 -29.56 8.32 6.49
N THR A 52 -28.56 8.26 7.38
CA THR A 52 -27.74 9.43 7.73
C THR A 52 -26.54 9.57 6.80
N SER A 53 -26.50 10.67 6.06
CA SER A 53 -25.38 10.99 5.18
C SER A 53 -24.06 11.08 5.98
N GLY A 54 -23.05 10.31 5.54
CA GLY A 54 -21.71 10.29 6.13
C GLY A 54 -21.47 9.27 7.24
N PHE A 55 -22.52 8.63 7.79
CA PHE A 55 -22.34 7.59 8.80
C PHE A 55 -21.67 6.35 8.23
N ASP A 56 -21.95 6.01 6.99
CA ASP A 56 -21.31 4.95 6.21
C ASP A 56 -19.78 5.13 6.09
N LEU A 57 -19.31 6.37 5.95
CA LEU A 57 -17.87 6.69 5.88
C LEU A 57 -17.17 6.37 7.20
N VAL A 58 -17.75 6.83 8.32
CA VAL A 58 -17.19 6.60 9.66
C VAL A 58 -17.26 5.11 10.03
N PHE A 59 -18.37 4.45 9.69
CA PHE A 59 -18.55 3.02 9.90
C PHE A 59 -17.46 2.22 9.15
N MET A 60 -17.22 2.53 7.87
CA MET A 60 -16.20 1.86 7.08
C MET A 60 -14.78 2.15 7.58
N LEU A 61 -14.52 3.35 8.10
CA LEU A 61 -13.26 3.65 8.77
C LEU A 61 -13.04 2.78 10.02
N ALA A 62 -14.09 2.65 10.84
CA ALA A 62 -14.06 1.76 12.00
C ALA A 62 -13.80 0.30 11.59
N VAL A 63 -14.44 -0.17 10.52
CA VAL A 63 -14.21 -1.51 9.95
C VAL A 63 -12.76 -1.69 9.50
N ALA A 64 -12.17 -0.70 8.84
CA ALA A 64 -10.77 -0.75 8.41
C ALA A 64 -9.82 -0.89 9.61
N ILE A 65 -10.06 -0.12 10.68
CA ILE A 65 -9.29 -0.22 11.92
C ILE A 65 -9.48 -1.59 12.59
N LEU A 66 -10.70 -2.07 12.72
CA LEU A 66 -11.01 -3.38 13.30
C LEU A 66 -10.38 -4.51 12.50
N SER A 67 -10.37 -4.41 11.17
CA SER A 67 -9.73 -5.39 10.29
C SER A 67 -8.22 -5.50 10.51
N TYR A 68 -7.59 -4.47 11.04
CA TYR A 68 -6.19 -4.50 11.45
C TYR A 68 -5.99 -4.98 12.90
N VAL A 69 -6.77 -4.45 13.83
CA VAL A 69 -6.58 -4.65 15.28
C VAL A 69 -6.94 -6.06 15.70
N VAL A 70 -8.11 -6.58 15.27
CA VAL A 70 -8.60 -7.88 15.73
C VAL A 70 -7.63 -9.03 15.43
N PRO A 71 -7.14 -9.23 14.19
CA PRO A 71 -6.18 -10.30 13.92
C PRO A 71 -4.85 -10.08 14.64
N THR A 72 -4.40 -8.83 14.80
CA THR A 72 -3.15 -8.52 15.51
C THR A 72 -3.21 -8.96 16.97
N MET A 73 -4.36 -8.81 17.64
CA MET A 73 -4.55 -9.27 19.03
C MET A 73 -4.45 -10.80 19.19
N ILE A 74 -4.73 -11.56 18.14
CA ILE A 74 -4.75 -13.04 18.15
C ILE A 74 -3.43 -13.61 17.55
N GLY A 75 -2.44 -12.74 17.28
CA GLY A 75 -1.17 -13.15 16.69
C GLY A 75 -1.21 -13.33 15.16
N GLY A 76 -2.28 -12.90 14.51
CA GLY A 76 -2.41 -12.83 13.05
C GLY A 76 -1.78 -11.57 12.46
N ASN A 77 -1.68 -11.52 11.13
CA ASN A 77 -1.16 -10.34 10.43
C ASN A 77 -2.29 -9.35 10.12
N GLY A 78 -2.34 -8.22 10.88
CA GLY A 78 -3.35 -7.18 10.70
C GLY A 78 -3.30 -6.49 9.33
N TYR A 79 -2.12 -6.30 8.75
CA TYR A 79 -1.97 -5.72 7.41
C TYR A 79 -2.59 -6.61 6.33
N LEU A 80 -2.34 -7.92 6.43
CA LEU A 80 -2.91 -8.89 5.50
C LEU A 80 -4.43 -8.96 5.64
N SER A 81 -4.93 -8.93 6.86
CA SER A 81 -6.37 -8.94 7.14
C SER A 81 -7.07 -7.70 6.58
N ALA A 82 -6.54 -6.50 6.85
CA ALA A 82 -7.08 -5.26 6.30
C ALA A 82 -7.05 -5.25 4.76
N TYR A 83 -5.98 -5.79 4.15
CA TYR A 83 -5.88 -5.92 2.70
C TYR A 83 -6.96 -6.85 2.13
N ILE A 84 -7.16 -8.03 2.72
CA ILE A 84 -8.20 -8.97 2.28
C ILE A 84 -9.60 -8.39 2.47
N ALA A 85 -9.85 -7.76 3.62
CA ALA A 85 -11.12 -7.07 3.86
C ALA A 85 -11.36 -5.96 2.82
N GLY A 86 -10.33 -5.17 2.51
CA GLY A 86 -10.39 -4.12 1.48
C GLY A 86 -10.71 -4.67 0.09
N ILE A 87 -10.11 -5.79 -0.31
CA ILE A 87 -10.42 -6.44 -1.60
C ILE A 87 -11.87 -6.89 -1.66
N ILE A 88 -12.35 -7.58 -0.61
CA ILE A 88 -13.72 -8.12 -0.59
C ILE A 88 -14.73 -6.98 -0.62
N LEU A 89 -14.57 -5.95 0.24
CA LEU A 89 -15.46 -4.80 0.30
C LEU A 89 -15.37 -3.93 -0.96
N GLY A 90 -14.16 -3.75 -1.50
CA GLY A 90 -13.93 -2.97 -2.71
C GLY A 90 -14.53 -3.59 -3.97
N ASN A 91 -14.64 -4.92 -4.04
CA ASN A 91 -15.30 -5.61 -5.16
C ASN A 91 -16.81 -5.76 -4.98
N ALA A 92 -17.34 -5.45 -3.79
CA ALA A 92 -18.77 -5.53 -3.53
C ALA A 92 -19.52 -4.33 -4.11
N GLU A 93 -20.77 -4.56 -4.47
CA GLU A 93 -21.71 -3.48 -4.85
C GLU A 93 -22.24 -2.82 -3.58
N LEU A 94 -21.75 -1.63 -3.27
CA LEU A 94 -22.16 -0.80 -2.15
C LEU A 94 -22.90 0.43 -2.66
N SER A 95 -24.00 0.79 -2.02
CA SER A 95 -24.90 1.89 -2.45
C SER A 95 -24.19 3.24 -2.57
N ASN A 96 -23.13 3.49 -1.79
CA ASN A 96 -22.41 4.77 -1.72
C ASN A 96 -20.91 4.62 -2.02
N LYS A 97 -20.57 3.68 -2.90
CA LYS A 97 -19.18 3.30 -3.19
C LYS A 97 -18.30 4.47 -3.66
N LYS A 98 -18.85 5.37 -4.49
CA LYS A 98 -18.13 6.55 -4.99
C LYS A 98 -17.64 7.44 -3.83
N ASN A 99 -18.53 7.82 -2.94
CA ASN A 99 -18.19 8.66 -1.79
C ASN A 99 -17.20 7.97 -0.84
N LEU A 100 -17.34 6.65 -0.66
CA LEU A 100 -16.38 5.85 0.12
C LEU A 100 -14.99 5.90 -0.48
N VAL A 101 -14.84 5.72 -1.78
CA VAL A 101 -13.55 5.78 -2.47
C VAL A 101 -12.92 7.16 -2.30
N HIS A 102 -13.64 8.25 -2.60
CA HIS A 102 -13.14 9.62 -2.41
C HIS A 102 -12.71 9.91 -0.97
N PHE A 103 -13.51 9.45 0.00
CA PHE A 103 -13.17 9.62 1.42
C PHE A 103 -11.87 8.89 1.78
N PHE A 104 -11.73 7.61 1.39
CA PHE A 104 -10.53 6.84 1.68
C PHE A 104 -9.30 7.35 0.93
N ASP A 105 -9.44 7.89 -0.27
CA ASP A 105 -8.34 8.55 -0.99
C ASP A 105 -7.86 9.78 -0.22
N GLY A 106 -8.78 10.60 0.28
CA GLY A 106 -8.46 11.76 1.11
C GLY A 106 -7.77 11.36 2.42
N VAL A 107 -8.33 10.37 3.13
CA VAL A 107 -7.73 9.85 4.38
C VAL A 107 -6.35 9.27 4.12
N THR A 108 -6.18 8.48 3.06
CA THR A 108 -4.89 7.90 2.68
C THR A 108 -3.86 8.97 2.39
N GLY A 109 -4.22 10.00 1.63
CA GLY A 109 -3.36 11.14 1.33
C GLY A 109 -2.91 11.89 2.59
N LEU A 110 -3.85 12.19 3.49
CA LEU A 110 -3.55 12.83 4.78
C LEU A 110 -2.63 11.96 5.64
N MET A 111 -2.91 10.66 5.76
CA MET A 111 -2.07 9.74 6.53
C MET A 111 -0.68 9.62 5.93
N GLN A 112 -0.56 9.60 4.61
CA GLN A 112 0.73 9.57 3.93
C GLN A 112 1.57 10.83 4.23
N LEU A 113 0.97 12.01 4.13
CA LEU A 113 1.62 13.27 4.49
C LEU A 113 2.07 13.27 5.95
N LEU A 114 1.20 12.86 6.87
CA LEU A 114 1.48 12.80 8.29
C LEU A 114 2.64 11.84 8.60
N VAL A 115 2.64 10.66 8.00
CA VAL A 115 3.72 9.68 8.18
C VAL A 115 5.05 10.22 7.66
N PHE A 116 5.10 10.82 6.47
CA PHE A 116 6.33 11.43 5.96
C PHE A 116 6.80 12.60 6.81
N PHE A 117 5.88 13.40 7.34
CA PHE A 117 6.21 14.49 8.27
C PHE A 117 6.87 13.95 9.55
N ILE A 118 6.26 12.93 10.18
CA ILE A 118 6.84 12.29 11.39
C ILE A 118 8.20 11.67 11.09
N LEU A 119 8.34 10.97 9.97
CA LEU A 119 9.62 10.38 9.55
C LEU A 119 10.68 11.46 9.32
N GLY A 120 10.30 12.60 8.76
CA GLY A 120 11.19 13.74 8.59
C GLY A 120 11.65 14.33 9.92
N MET A 121 10.76 14.43 10.91
CA MET A 121 11.09 14.90 12.26
C MET A 121 12.02 13.95 13.03
N LEU A 122 11.85 12.64 12.84
CA LEU A 122 12.72 11.62 13.46
C LEU A 122 14.11 11.58 12.83
N CYS A 123 14.27 12.16 11.65
CA CYS A 123 15.50 12.12 10.90
C CYS A 123 16.50 13.15 11.42
N THR A 124 17.68 12.71 11.84
CA THR A 124 18.80 13.57 12.21
C THR A 124 19.78 13.74 11.05
N PRO A 125 19.95 14.96 10.50
CA PRO A 125 20.77 15.21 9.30
C PRO A 125 22.23 14.74 9.44
N THR A 126 22.81 14.85 10.62
CA THR A 126 24.19 14.42 10.89
C THR A 126 24.39 12.92 10.70
N LYS A 127 23.41 12.11 11.08
CA LYS A 127 23.45 10.64 10.90
C LYS A 127 23.22 10.25 9.45
N LEU A 128 22.46 11.05 8.68
CA LEU A 128 22.23 10.82 7.26
C LEU A 128 23.51 10.83 6.45
N ILE A 129 24.43 11.76 6.74
CA ILE A 129 25.70 11.86 6.02
C ILE A 129 26.51 10.57 6.15
N GLY A 130 26.50 9.95 7.35
CA GLY A 130 27.24 8.71 7.60
C GLY A 130 26.69 7.48 6.88
N VAL A 131 25.38 7.48 6.54
CA VAL A 131 24.70 6.35 5.86
C VAL A 131 24.44 6.63 4.38
N LEU A 132 24.77 7.82 3.88
CA LEU A 132 24.47 8.27 2.51
C LEU A 132 25.09 7.35 1.45
N LEU A 133 26.37 7.05 1.59
CA LEU A 133 27.10 6.23 0.63
C LEU A 133 26.61 4.77 0.58
N PRO A 134 26.46 4.06 1.71
CA PRO A 134 25.90 2.72 1.68
C PRO A 134 24.42 2.71 1.24
N ALA A 135 23.62 3.70 1.62
CA ALA A 135 22.22 3.81 1.20
C ALA A 135 22.10 3.99 -0.33
N LEU A 136 22.96 4.81 -0.92
CA LEU A 136 23.01 5.04 -2.36
C LEU A 136 23.42 3.76 -3.10
N GLY A 137 24.44 3.05 -2.62
CA GLY A 137 24.87 1.78 -3.21
C GLY A 137 23.77 0.72 -3.16
N ILE A 138 23.09 0.58 -2.01
CA ILE A 138 21.97 -0.35 -1.87
C ILE A 138 20.78 0.08 -2.75
N SER A 139 20.47 1.36 -2.83
CA SER A 139 19.38 1.86 -3.66
C SER A 139 19.59 1.57 -5.14
N ILE A 140 20.82 1.80 -5.65
CA ILE A 140 21.20 1.49 -7.03
C ILE A 140 21.10 -0.02 -7.28
N PHE A 141 21.70 -0.83 -6.41
CA PHE A 141 21.65 -2.28 -6.52
C PHE A 141 20.21 -2.80 -6.59
N LEU A 142 19.36 -2.32 -5.69
CA LEU A 142 17.96 -2.74 -5.61
C LEU A 142 17.15 -2.29 -6.83
N THR A 143 17.42 -1.10 -7.37
CA THR A 143 16.66 -0.55 -8.51
C THR A 143 17.10 -1.16 -9.83
N PHE A 144 18.42 -1.33 -10.05
CA PHE A 144 18.95 -1.74 -11.36
C PHE A 144 19.24 -3.24 -11.47
N ILE A 145 19.41 -3.94 -10.37
CA ILE A 145 19.77 -5.37 -10.38
C ILE A 145 18.64 -6.21 -9.77
N ALA A 146 18.33 -6.00 -8.51
CA ALA A 146 17.42 -6.88 -7.79
C ALA A 146 15.99 -6.85 -8.38
N ARG A 147 15.46 -5.67 -8.67
CA ARG A 147 14.10 -5.53 -9.22
C ARG A 147 13.94 -6.05 -10.63
N PRO A 148 14.77 -5.66 -11.62
CA PRO A 148 14.66 -6.22 -12.98
C PRO A 148 14.80 -7.74 -12.98
N LEU A 149 15.67 -8.29 -12.14
CA LEU A 149 15.85 -9.73 -12.02
C LEU A 149 14.56 -10.40 -11.51
N VAL A 150 14.00 -9.93 -10.42
CA VAL A 150 12.76 -10.50 -9.84
C VAL A 150 11.60 -10.35 -10.80
N VAL A 151 11.40 -9.15 -11.38
CA VAL A 151 10.32 -8.89 -12.34
C VAL A 151 10.50 -9.75 -13.59
N GLY A 152 11.73 -9.88 -14.11
CA GLY A 152 12.05 -10.74 -15.25
C GLY A 152 11.70 -12.20 -14.96
N VAL A 153 12.14 -12.75 -13.83
CA VAL A 153 11.85 -14.14 -13.45
C VAL A 153 10.34 -14.39 -13.29
N LEU A 154 9.61 -13.44 -12.67
CA LEU A 154 8.18 -13.60 -12.41
C LEU A 154 7.29 -13.38 -13.64
N LEU A 155 7.61 -12.38 -14.49
CA LEU A 155 6.74 -12.02 -15.62
C LEU A 155 7.08 -12.75 -16.92
N THR A 156 8.27 -13.31 -17.07
CA THR A 156 8.64 -14.07 -18.28
C THR A 156 7.72 -15.28 -18.52
N PRO A 157 7.30 -16.07 -17.51
CA PRO A 157 6.35 -17.16 -17.72
C PRO A 157 4.99 -16.68 -18.27
N PHE A 158 4.58 -15.47 -17.94
CA PHE A 158 3.33 -14.87 -18.39
C PHE A 158 3.43 -14.17 -19.76
N ARG A 159 4.56 -14.32 -20.47
CA ARG A 159 4.82 -13.71 -21.78
C ARG A 159 4.62 -12.19 -21.82
N ALA A 160 4.88 -11.50 -20.71
CA ALA A 160 4.83 -10.04 -20.64
C ALA A 160 5.88 -9.44 -21.57
N LYS A 161 5.52 -8.37 -22.30
CA LYS A 161 6.45 -7.64 -23.18
C LYS A 161 7.61 -7.06 -22.36
N PHE A 162 8.80 -7.04 -22.93
CA PHE A 162 9.99 -6.51 -22.25
C PHE A 162 9.81 -5.06 -21.77
N SER A 163 9.10 -4.22 -22.55
CA SER A 163 8.77 -2.85 -22.16
C SER A 163 7.90 -2.80 -20.89
N GLN A 164 6.96 -3.74 -20.73
CA GLN A 164 6.13 -3.86 -19.52
C GLN A 164 6.96 -4.27 -18.31
N GLN A 165 7.84 -5.26 -18.49
CA GLN A 165 8.73 -5.71 -17.42
C GLN A 165 9.66 -4.59 -16.95
N LEU A 166 10.20 -3.80 -17.90
CA LEU A 166 11.07 -2.69 -17.58
C LEU A 166 10.33 -1.56 -16.86
N LEU A 167 9.12 -1.22 -17.30
CA LEU A 167 8.29 -0.21 -16.63
C LEU A 167 7.91 -0.64 -15.20
N ILE A 168 7.48 -1.89 -15.02
CA ILE A 168 7.14 -2.43 -13.68
C ILE A 168 8.36 -2.45 -12.77
N SER A 169 9.54 -2.80 -13.30
CA SER A 169 10.80 -2.75 -12.54
C SER A 169 11.12 -1.33 -12.08
N TRP A 170 10.93 -0.34 -12.94
CA TRP A 170 11.20 1.06 -12.63
C TRP A 170 10.12 1.66 -11.70
N ALA A 171 8.84 1.40 -11.97
CA ALA A 171 7.71 1.94 -11.22
C ALA A 171 7.63 1.48 -9.76
N GLY A 172 8.50 0.58 -9.35
CA GLY A 172 8.52 0.05 -8.00
C GLY A 172 9.01 1.02 -6.93
N LEU A 173 8.32 2.14 -6.74
CA LEU A 173 8.62 3.13 -5.70
C LEU A 173 8.58 2.51 -4.30
N ARG A 174 9.48 2.98 -3.44
CA ARG A 174 9.48 2.63 -2.01
C ARG A 174 8.77 3.72 -1.24
N GLY A 175 7.77 3.32 -0.46
CA GLY A 175 6.98 4.26 0.34
C GLY A 175 7.42 4.32 1.80
N ALA A 176 6.73 5.16 2.56
CA ALA A 176 6.90 5.35 3.99
C ALA A 176 6.81 4.05 4.80
N THR A 177 6.06 3.07 4.33
CA THR A 177 5.90 1.76 4.97
C THR A 177 7.24 1.06 5.20
N SER A 178 8.21 1.21 4.27
CA SER A 178 9.55 0.63 4.44
C SER A 178 10.29 1.23 5.63
N ALA A 179 10.15 2.54 5.86
CA ALA A 179 10.76 3.21 7.00
C ALA A 179 10.06 2.86 8.32
N ILE A 180 8.73 2.70 8.31
CA ILE A 180 7.98 2.23 9.48
C ILE A 180 8.43 0.82 9.87
N PHE A 181 8.58 -0.09 8.91
CA PHE A 181 9.09 -1.43 9.20
C PHE A 181 10.54 -1.42 9.69
N ALA A 182 11.37 -0.46 9.26
CA ALA A 182 12.71 -0.30 9.82
C ALA A 182 12.66 0.12 11.29
N ILE A 183 11.78 1.06 11.67
CA ILE A 183 11.59 1.47 13.05
C ILE A 183 11.12 0.27 13.91
N THR A 184 10.11 -0.46 13.43
CA THR A 184 9.60 -1.63 14.18
C THR A 184 10.67 -2.73 14.33
N ALA A 185 11.49 -2.94 13.31
CA ALA A 185 12.60 -3.89 13.36
C ALA A 185 13.65 -3.44 14.39
N VAL A 186 14.05 -2.15 14.39
CA VAL A 186 15.00 -1.61 15.38
C VAL A 186 14.45 -1.77 16.79
N ALA A 187 13.19 -1.38 17.02
CA ALA A 187 12.56 -1.51 18.34
C ALA A 187 12.50 -2.97 18.82
N SER A 188 12.23 -3.91 17.94
CA SER A 188 12.23 -5.34 18.26
C SER A 188 13.63 -5.86 18.57
N MET A 189 14.66 -5.39 17.86
CA MET A 189 16.06 -5.78 18.10
C MET A 189 16.57 -5.23 19.44
N GLU A 190 16.22 -4.00 19.79
CA GLU A 190 16.55 -3.38 21.08
C GLU A 190 15.88 -4.13 22.23
N ALA A 191 14.61 -4.52 22.07
CA ALA A 191 13.87 -5.30 23.06
C ALA A 191 14.47 -6.70 23.27
N ALA A 192 15.03 -7.32 22.23
CA ALA A 192 15.70 -8.62 22.29
C ALA A 192 17.14 -8.55 22.83
N GLY A 193 17.65 -7.34 23.15
CA GLY A 193 19.03 -7.16 23.62
C GLY A 193 20.10 -7.53 22.59
N SER A 194 19.75 -7.62 21.35
CA SER A 194 20.56 -8.16 20.26
C SER A 194 21.09 -7.04 19.36
N VAL A 195 22.40 -7.02 19.19
CA VAL A 195 23.16 -6.41 18.08
C VAL A 195 23.19 -4.89 17.98
N THR A 196 24.33 -4.34 18.31
CA THR A 196 24.74 -3.01 17.84
C THR A 196 25.00 -3.06 16.33
N LEU A 197 24.06 -2.60 15.53
CA LEU A 197 24.26 -2.44 14.10
C LEU A 197 25.30 -1.34 13.85
N LYS A 198 26.23 -1.59 12.91
CA LYS A 198 27.26 -0.63 12.50
C LYS A 198 26.66 0.68 11.96
N TYR A 199 25.48 0.59 11.36
CA TYR A 199 24.72 1.71 10.81
C TYR A 199 23.34 1.77 11.42
N ASP A 200 22.84 2.98 11.62
CA ASP A 200 21.47 3.22 12.06
C ASP A 200 20.50 2.78 10.93
N LEU A 201 19.83 1.66 11.16
CA LEU A 201 18.95 1.01 10.18
C LEU A 201 17.82 1.95 9.72
N PHE A 202 17.27 2.75 10.65
CA PHE A 202 16.22 3.70 10.31
C PHE A 202 16.73 4.74 9.29
N HIS A 203 17.86 5.41 9.59
CA HIS A 203 18.40 6.44 8.71
C HIS A 203 18.85 5.86 7.36
N LEU A 204 19.37 4.62 7.34
CA LEU A 204 19.75 3.93 6.11
C LEU A 204 18.53 3.66 5.22
N VAL A 205 17.46 3.08 5.78
CA VAL A 205 16.23 2.80 5.03
C VAL A 205 15.54 4.09 4.61
N PHE A 206 15.52 5.11 5.47
CA PHE A 206 14.97 6.42 5.14
C PHE A 206 15.69 7.06 3.94
N CYS A 207 17.03 7.04 3.90
CA CYS A 207 17.80 7.48 2.73
C CYS A 207 17.45 6.68 1.46
N ILE A 208 17.31 5.36 1.56
CA ILE A 208 16.92 4.52 0.42
C ILE A 208 15.55 4.92 -0.11
N VAL A 209 14.58 5.21 0.77
CA VAL A 209 13.24 5.67 0.41
C VAL A 209 13.31 7.03 -0.28
N LEU A 210 14.08 7.99 0.27
CA LEU A 210 14.27 9.31 -0.34
C LEU A 210 14.86 9.21 -1.74
N PHE A 211 15.92 8.40 -1.92
CA PHE A 211 16.51 8.18 -3.25
C PHE A 211 15.53 7.52 -4.21
N SER A 212 14.76 6.55 -3.75
CA SER A 212 13.74 5.89 -4.57
C SER A 212 12.69 6.89 -5.05
N ILE A 213 12.14 7.71 -4.15
CA ILE A 213 11.12 8.71 -4.52
C ILE A 213 11.72 9.77 -5.43
N ALA A 214 12.89 10.32 -5.09
CA ALA A 214 13.54 11.38 -5.86
C ALA A 214 13.94 10.92 -7.26
N LEU A 215 14.57 9.75 -7.40
CA LEU A 215 15.03 9.27 -8.69
C LEU A 215 13.91 8.57 -9.47
N GLN A 216 13.32 7.53 -8.91
CA GLN A 216 12.32 6.73 -9.62
C GLN A 216 11.03 7.52 -9.85
N GLY A 217 10.54 8.28 -8.84
CA GLY A 217 9.35 9.09 -8.96
C GLY A 217 9.47 10.18 -10.03
N THR A 218 10.57 10.93 -10.00
CA THR A 218 10.81 12.03 -10.96
C THR A 218 10.97 11.52 -12.39
N PHE A 219 11.67 10.41 -12.58
CA PHE A 219 11.91 9.87 -13.92
C PHE A 219 10.81 8.93 -14.43
N LEU A 220 9.83 8.56 -13.61
CA LEU A 220 8.74 7.66 -14.01
C LEU A 220 7.96 8.14 -15.25
N PRO A 221 7.52 9.42 -15.35
CA PRO A 221 6.82 9.92 -16.54
C PRO A 221 7.69 9.86 -17.80
N TRP A 222 8.98 10.14 -17.68
CA TRP A 222 9.91 10.07 -18.79
C TRP A 222 10.14 8.63 -19.27
N VAL A 223 10.31 7.68 -18.34
CA VAL A 223 10.48 6.26 -18.65
C VAL A 223 9.22 5.69 -19.30
N SER A 224 8.04 5.99 -18.80
CA SER A 224 6.77 5.50 -19.35
C SER A 224 6.55 6.02 -20.78
N LYS A 225 6.89 7.29 -21.02
CA LYS A 225 6.82 7.91 -22.37
C LYS A 225 7.80 7.25 -23.32
N LYS A 226 9.05 7.01 -22.89
CA LYS A 226 10.08 6.37 -23.72
C LYS A 226 9.75 4.92 -24.06
N LEU A 227 9.04 4.22 -23.19
CA LEU A 227 8.60 2.85 -23.42
C LEU A 227 7.27 2.73 -24.20
N HIS A 228 6.71 3.86 -24.65
CA HIS A 228 5.41 3.92 -25.37
C HIS A 228 4.29 3.20 -24.60
N MET A 229 4.28 3.39 -23.27
CA MET A 229 3.29 2.81 -22.36
C MET A 229 2.29 3.85 -21.84
N ILE A 230 2.27 5.02 -22.44
CA ILE A 230 1.26 6.05 -22.18
C ILE A 230 0.19 5.89 -23.23
N ASP A 231 -1.03 5.68 -22.81
CA ASP A 231 -2.21 5.74 -23.65
C ASP A 231 -2.72 7.20 -23.62
N ASP A 232 -2.40 7.97 -24.66
CA ASP A 232 -2.80 9.38 -24.76
C ASP A 232 -4.32 9.53 -24.96
N SER A 233 -5.04 8.44 -25.23
CA SER A 233 -6.51 8.45 -25.35
C SER A 233 -7.22 8.55 -24.00
N GLN A 234 -6.52 8.28 -22.91
CA GLN A 234 -7.03 8.40 -21.55
C GLN A 234 -6.20 9.43 -20.79
N ASN A 235 -6.85 10.41 -20.17
CA ASN A 235 -6.18 11.36 -19.29
C ASN A 235 -5.43 10.61 -18.20
N VAL A 236 -4.10 10.66 -18.23
CA VAL A 236 -3.19 9.91 -17.32
C VAL A 236 -3.32 10.35 -15.85
N LEU A 237 -4.02 11.45 -15.60
CA LEU A 237 -4.35 11.96 -14.27
C LEU A 237 -5.69 11.43 -13.74
N LYS A 238 -6.41 10.59 -14.52
CA LYS A 238 -7.60 9.93 -14.00
C LYS A 238 -7.17 8.87 -12.99
N THR A 239 -7.29 9.18 -11.72
CA THR A 239 -7.31 8.23 -10.63
C THR A 239 -8.55 7.34 -10.75
N PHE A 240 -8.63 6.24 -9.99
CA PHE A 240 -9.84 5.40 -9.97
C PHE A 240 -11.13 6.19 -9.67
N THR A 241 -11.02 7.39 -9.14
CA THR A 241 -12.09 8.33 -8.86
C THR A 241 -12.66 9.01 -10.10
N ASP A 242 -11.86 9.19 -11.15
CA ASP A 242 -12.26 9.94 -12.36
C ASP A 242 -13.13 9.13 -13.32
N TYR A 243 -13.27 7.83 -13.10
CA TYR A 243 -14.20 6.98 -13.86
C TYR A 243 -15.67 7.21 -13.51
N THR A 244 -15.94 8.09 -12.55
CA THR A 244 -17.28 8.24 -12.00
C THR A 244 -17.93 9.59 -12.31
N ASP A 245 -17.19 10.57 -12.82
CA ASP A 245 -17.70 11.93 -13.04
C ASP A 245 -18.13 12.23 -14.48
N GLU A 246 -18.06 11.25 -15.39
CA GLU A 246 -18.55 11.41 -16.75
C GLU A 246 -20.01 10.93 -16.94
N GLU A 247 -20.89 11.08 -15.98
CA GLU A 247 -22.27 11.33 -16.33
C GLU A 247 -22.39 12.81 -16.72
N ILE A 248 -22.05 13.08 -17.97
CA ILE A 248 -22.44 14.30 -18.65
C ILE A 248 -23.93 14.40 -18.43
N ILE A 249 -24.34 15.40 -17.66
CA ILE A 249 -25.74 15.81 -17.62
C ILE A 249 -26.09 16.21 -19.05
N GLN A 250 -26.57 15.27 -19.84
CA GLN A 250 -27.17 15.56 -21.12
C GLN A 250 -28.45 16.34 -20.80
N THR A 251 -28.37 17.66 -20.91
CA THR A 251 -29.55 18.50 -20.98
C THR A 251 -30.32 18.07 -22.23
N LEU A 252 -31.33 17.23 -22.03
CA LEU A 252 -32.30 16.87 -23.06
C LEU A 252 -33.09 18.15 -23.37
N HIS A 253 -32.75 18.85 -24.45
CA HIS A 253 -33.62 19.85 -25.04
C HIS A 253 -34.81 19.13 -25.62
N LEU A 254 -35.88 19.02 -24.85
CA LEU A 254 -37.20 18.62 -25.36
C LEU A 254 -37.81 19.83 -26.06
N PRO A 255 -37.98 19.82 -27.42
CA PRO A 255 -38.74 20.84 -28.08
C PRO A 255 -40.19 20.67 -27.66
N ILE A 256 -40.71 21.62 -26.88
CA ILE A 256 -42.14 21.72 -26.60
C ILE A 256 -42.82 22.21 -27.89
N HIS A 257 -43.40 21.32 -28.68
CA HIS A 257 -44.31 21.70 -29.71
C HIS A 257 -45.61 22.19 -29.06
N ALA A 258 -45.78 23.49 -29.03
CA ALA A 258 -47.05 24.08 -28.74
C ALA A 258 -47.98 23.90 -29.96
N ASN A 259 -48.69 22.78 -30.03
CA ASN A 259 -49.85 22.65 -30.84
C ASN A 259 -51.05 22.93 -29.98
N HIS A 260 -51.61 24.12 -30.12
CA HIS A 260 -52.96 24.38 -29.68
C HIS A 260 -53.68 25.22 -30.73
N ALA A 261 -54.59 24.59 -31.38
CA ALA A 261 -55.87 25.17 -31.77
C ALA A 261 -56.88 24.78 -30.71
#